data_92a1aaa6bfa2c4647c1edcad94d0a745
#
_entry.id   92a1aaa6bfa2c4647c1edcad94d0a745
#
_cell.length_a   1.000
_cell.length_b   1.000
_cell.length_c   1.000
_cell.angle_alpha   90.00
_cell.angle_beta   90.00
_cell.angle_gamma   90.00
#
_symmetry.space_group_name_H-M   'P 1'
#
loop_
_entity.id
_entity.type
_entity.pdbx_description
1 polymer ?
#
loop_
_entity_poly.entity_id
_entity_poly.type
_entity_poly.pdbx_seq_one_letter_code
_entity_poly.pdbx_strand_id
1 'polypeptide(L)'
;MKGPIRLVGSEKIAGYKNLSPVYEWSEGKTYLMIDQVAYKGVVGAVLCYYNPPVHQVGNPGLDAYLEGLDRVFEKRNELKFLILYGANDPVHAGGDLKESLTRLDKTLEMKKEKEASDASPEEVDRLFEWADDRLKKGIGLHASIRKIAQYLRVVSVCGGGTRFGGSAEIPLMADFLVGDSRSGMCFSEATIGLIPGWSGIARTLVKAGPMNAEYMAKTSKEVKASQLKAIGIYNVVVDIPFPFPKRRRTDDPEADKAKYQADLETHNDETGMLLLPKGLELGICPAENLPKVGDKERETLATKEDISVEVARRKNPGNYSDLWGKPLREVSEEMATMGRPLAPQSIEALNSLIEDYDPSKFDENSFVEKEMKADARLYRDPRFRAGLIATLEQKVGDYRL
;
A
#
# COMPACT_ATOMS: atom_id res chain seq x y z
N MET A 1 -6.84 27.72 -5.64
CA MET A 1 -6.14 26.44 -5.45
C MET A 1 -4.73 26.64 -5.94
N LYS A 2 -3.71 26.45 -5.09
CA LYS A 2 -2.32 26.35 -5.55
C LYS A 2 -2.29 25.15 -6.49
N GLY A 3 -1.68 25.30 -7.65
CA GLY A 3 -1.56 24.25 -8.65
C GLY A 3 -0.92 22.98 -8.11
N PRO A 4 -0.89 21.87 -8.89
CA PRO A 4 -0.36 20.59 -8.44
C PRO A 4 0.99 20.82 -7.79
N ILE A 5 1.22 20.17 -6.65
CA ILE A 5 2.49 20.23 -5.95
C ILE A 5 3.52 19.60 -6.90
N ARG A 6 4.10 20.42 -7.78
CA ARG A 6 5.40 20.08 -8.36
C ARG A 6 6.27 19.75 -7.16
N LEU A 7 7.11 18.74 -7.27
CA LEU A 7 8.04 18.35 -6.21
C LEU A 7 8.69 19.62 -5.64
N VAL A 8 7.99 20.22 -4.65
CA VAL A 8 8.36 21.53 -4.12
C VAL A 8 9.74 21.35 -3.51
N GLY A 9 10.69 22.17 -3.95
CA GLY A 9 12.08 22.08 -3.54
C GLY A 9 12.98 21.18 -4.39
N SER A 10 12.45 20.40 -5.34
CA SER A 10 13.28 19.54 -6.19
C SER A 10 14.30 20.33 -7.03
N GLU A 11 13.99 21.58 -7.38
CA GLU A 11 14.93 22.49 -8.04
C GLU A 11 16.18 22.81 -7.20
N LYS A 12 16.12 22.58 -5.88
CA LYS A 12 17.26 22.71 -4.96
C LYS A 12 18.15 21.47 -4.91
N ILE A 13 17.70 20.34 -5.51
CA ILE A 13 18.51 19.12 -5.60
C ILE A 13 19.58 19.32 -6.67
N ALA A 14 20.84 19.25 -6.28
CA ALA A 14 21.97 19.45 -7.18
C ALA A 14 21.93 18.45 -8.35
N GLY A 15 21.94 18.98 -9.59
CA GLY A 15 21.89 18.19 -10.81
C GLY A 15 20.49 17.70 -11.22
N TYR A 16 19.45 18.09 -10.49
CA TYR A 16 18.05 17.84 -10.86
C TYR A 16 17.48 18.95 -11.73
N LYS A 17 16.70 18.58 -12.73
CA LYS A 17 16.00 19.51 -13.61
C LYS A 17 14.67 18.91 -14.07
N ASN A 18 13.58 19.61 -13.87
CA ASN A 18 12.30 19.31 -14.52
C ASN A 18 12.41 19.63 -16.02
N LEU A 19 11.92 18.75 -16.87
CA LEU A 19 11.94 18.92 -18.33
C LEU A 19 10.53 19.24 -18.87
N SER A 20 9.61 18.29 -18.75
CA SER A 20 8.24 18.43 -19.23
C SER A 20 7.29 17.49 -18.50
N PRO A 21 5.99 17.83 -18.41
CA PRO A 21 5.01 16.85 -17.93
C PRO A 21 4.89 15.69 -18.93
N VAL A 22 4.73 14.48 -18.40
CA VAL A 22 4.40 13.26 -19.15
C VAL A 22 2.90 12.99 -19.05
N TYR A 23 2.34 13.16 -17.85
CA TYR A 23 0.94 12.94 -17.55
C TYR A 23 0.51 13.74 -16.35
N GLU A 24 -0.69 14.32 -16.41
CA GLU A 24 -1.32 15.02 -15.29
C GLU A 24 -2.79 14.63 -15.20
N TRP A 25 -3.24 14.26 -14.02
CA TRP A 25 -4.64 13.98 -13.71
C TRP A 25 -5.00 14.55 -12.35
N SER A 26 -6.22 15.04 -12.20
CA SER A 26 -6.74 15.49 -10.92
C SER A 26 -8.25 15.33 -10.82
N GLU A 27 -8.73 14.95 -9.63
CA GLU A 27 -10.14 14.89 -9.27
C GLU A 27 -10.31 15.38 -7.84
N GLY A 28 -11.02 16.50 -7.66
CA GLY A 28 -11.17 17.14 -6.36
C GLY A 28 -9.84 17.57 -5.76
N LYS A 29 -9.42 16.92 -4.69
CA LYS A 29 -8.13 17.16 -4.01
C LYS A 29 -7.07 16.09 -4.34
N THR A 30 -7.47 15.07 -5.09
CA THR A 30 -6.58 13.98 -5.51
C THR A 30 -5.92 14.37 -6.83
N TYR A 31 -4.65 14.08 -6.97
CA TYR A 31 -3.96 14.21 -8.25
C TYR A 31 -2.84 13.17 -8.41
N LEU A 32 -2.55 12.87 -9.66
CA LEU A 32 -1.39 12.10 -10.09
C LEU A 32 -0.66 12.91 -11.14
N MET A 33 0.63 13.05 -10.98
CA MET A 33 1.50 13.79 -11.88
C MET A 33 2.74 12.97 -12.21
N ILE A 34 3.12 12.95 -13.46
CA ILE A 34 4.36 12.33 -13.94
C ILE A 34 5.14 13.38 -14.72
N ASP A 35 6.30 13.73 -14.20
CA ASP A 35 7.23 14.63 -14.86
C ASP A 35 8.43 13.87 -15.44
N GLN A 36 8.80 14.21 -16.67
CA GLN A 36 10.10 13.89 -17.22
C GLN A 36 11.14 14.80 -16.58
N VAL A 37 12.22 14.19 -16.10
CA VAL A 37 13.27 14.88 -15.34
C VAL A 37 14.64 14.50 -15.85
N ALA A 38 15.63 15.36 -15.62
CA ALA A 38 17.03 15.00 -15.77
C ALA A 38 17.71 15.05 -14.38
N TYR A 39 18.51 14.04 -14.08
CA TYR A 39 19.35 14.00 -12.89
C TYR A 39 20.79 13.67 -13.29
N LYS A 40 21.73 14.58 -13.01
CA LYS A 40 23.14 14.44 -13.44
C LYS A 40 23.29 14.06 -14.91
N GLY A 41 22.46 14.63 -15.77
CA GLY A 41 22.47 14.40 -17.22
C GLY A 41 21.70 13.14 -17.70
N VAL A 42 21.22 12.29 -16.79
CA VAL A 42 20.43 11.10 -17.14
C VAL A 42 18.95 11.44 -17.08
N VAL A 43 18.19 11.11 -18.13
CA VAL A 43 16.76 11.39 -18.25
C VAL A 43 15.96 10.22 -17.67
N GLY A 44 14.94 10.56 -16.88
CA GLY A 44 13.99 9.61 -16.30
C GLY A 44 12.63 10.28 -16.07
N ALA A 45 11.78 9.61 -15.31
CA ALA A 45 10.49 10.14 -14.90
C ALA A 45 10.29 10.02 -13.38
N VAL A 46 9.52 10.95 -12.80
CA VAL A 46 9.08 10.92 -11.42
C VAL A 46 7.56 10.96 -11.41
N LEU A 47 6.94 9.92 -10.86
CA LEU A 47 5.50 9.80 -10.64
C LEU A 47 5.19 10.19 -9.21
N CYS A 48 4.31 11.18 -9.03
CA CYS A 48 3.77 11.58 -7.73
C CYS A 48 2.27 11.34 -7.68
N TYR A 49 1.83 10.64 -6.63
CA TYR A 49 0.42 10.52 -6.26
C TYR A 49 0.16 11.22 -4.94
N TYR A 50 -0.91 12.01 -4.88
CA TYR A 50 -1.29 12.76 -3.69
C TYR A 50 -2.80 12.78 -3.50
N ASN A 51 -3.28 12.35 -2.34
CA ASN A 51 -4.68 12.38 -1.94
C ASN A 51 -4.80 12.61 -0.43
N PRO A 52 -4.64 13.88 0.04
CA PRO A 52 -4.65 14.18 1.46
C PRO A 52 -6.04 13.95 2.07
N PRO A 53 -6.13 13.63 3.37
CA PRO A 53 -5.03 13.64 4.35
C PRO A 53 -4.31 12.29 4.52
N VAL A 54 -4.76 11.22 3.90
CA VAL A 54 -4.22 9.86 4.16
C VAL A 54 -3.86 9.09 2.89
N HIS A 55 -3.87 9.75 1.75
CA HIS A 55 -3.39 9.23 0.46
C HIS A 55 -3.99 7.87 0.05
N GLN A 56 -5.28 7.67 0.34
CA GLN A 56 -5.99 6.48 -0.11
C GLN A 56 -6.12 6.44 -1.64
N VAL A 57 -6.15 5.22 -2.20
CA VAL A 57 -6.26 5.00 -3.64
C VAL A 57 -7.65 4.45 -3.96
N GLY A 58 -8.51 5.31 -4.49
CA GLY A 58 -9.83 4.95 -5.03
C GLY A 58 -9.74 4.50 -6.49
N ASN A 59 -10.87 4.05 -7.06
CA ASN A 59 -10.91 3.59 -8.45
C ASN A 59 -10.44 4.64 -9.47
N PRO A 60 -10.85 5.93 -9.38
CA PRO A 60 -10.33 6.94 -10.30
C PRO A 60 -8.81 7.12 -10.21
N GLY A 61 -8.24 7.00 -9.00
CA GLY A 61 -6.80 7.04 -8.80
C GLY A 61 -6.08 5.85 -9.45
N LEU A 62 -6.68 4.64 -9.40
CA LEU A 62 -6.14 3.46 -10.08
C LEU A 62 -6.14 3.63 -11.60
N ASP A 63 -7.22 4.16 -12.17
CA ASP A 63 -7.31 4.45 -13.60
C ASP A 63 -6.24 5.46 -14.03
N ALA A 64 -6.06 6.54 -13.25
CA ALA A 64 -5.01 7.53 -13.49
C ALA A 64 -3.59 6.94 -13.41
N TYR A 65 -3.35 6.04 -12.46
CA TYR A 65 -2.07 5.33 -12.38
C TYR A 65 -1.80 4.51 -13.63
N LEU A 66 -2.78 3.71 -14.08
CA LEU A 66 -2.65 2.84 -15.26
C LEU A 66 -2.38 3.67 -16.51
N GLU A 67 -3.17 4.72 -16.75
CA GLU A 67 -2.96 5.62 -17.88
C GLU A 67 -1.59 6.29 -17.81
N GLY A 68 -1.22 6.83 -16.65
CA GLY A 68 0.09 7.47 -16.46
C GLY A 68 1.26 6.53 -16.72
N LEU A 69 1.17 5.27 -16.27
CA LEU A 69 2.20 4.26 -16.52
C LEU A 69 2.28 3.87 -18.00
N ASP A 70 1.16 3.85 -18.74
CA ASP A 70 1.15 3.63 -20.18
C ASP A 70 1.89 4.78 -20.90
N ARG A 71 1.70 6.04 -20.48
CA ARG A 71 2.47 7.20 -21.02
C ARG A 71 3.97 7.07 -20.74
N VAL A 72 4.36 6.59 -19.56
CA VAL A 72 5.77 6.30 -19.26
C VAL A 72 6.31 5.19 -20.17
N PHE A 73 5.53 4.12 -20.38
CA PHE A 73 5.95 3.02 -21.24
C PHE A 73 6.11 3.45 -22.71
N GLU A 74 5.27 4.34 -23.23
CA GLU A 74 5.42 4.93 -24.56
C GLU A 74 6.78 5.62 -24.72
N LYS A 75 7.27 6.29 -23.66
CA LYS A 75 8.57 6.99 -23.62
C LYS A 75 9.75 6.13 -23.15
N ARG A 76 9.60 4.83 -23.00
CA ARG A 76 10.62 3.93 -22.42
C ARG A 76 12.01 3.97 -23.07
N ASN A 77 12.09 4.31 -24.36
CA ASN A 77 13.37 4.42 -25.06
C ASN A 77 14.13 5.72 -24.75
N GLU A 78 13.44 6.75 -24.28
CA GLU A 78 14.00 8.05 -23.92
C GLU A 78 14.40 8.09 -22.43
N LEU A 79 13.76 7.27 -21.60
CA LEU A 79 13.92 7.25 -20.16
C LEU A 79 14.90 6.15 -19.71
N LYS A 80 15.56 6.35 -18.57
CA LYS A 80 16.43 5.35 -17.93
C LYS A 80 15.93 4.89 -16.57
N PHE A 81 15.10 5.69 -15.92
CA PHE A 81 14.51 5.34 -14.62
C PHE A 81 13.08 5.87 -14.48
N LEU A 82 12.33 5.23 -13.60
CA LEU A 82 11.07 5.70 -13.07
C LEU A 82 11.15 5.74 -11.55
N ILE A 83 10.89 6.89 -10.94
CA ILE A 83 10.75 7.03 -9.50
C ILE A 83 9.25 7.04 -9.16
N LEU A 84 8.80 6.10 -8.33
CA LEU A 84 7.50 6.15 -7.69
C LEU A 84 7.66 6.92 -6.38
N TYR A 85 7.13 8.13 -6.31
CA TYR A 85 7.26 9.03 -5.18
C TYR A 85 5.88 9.40 -4.66
N GLY A 86 5.71 9.38 -3.35
CA GLY A 86 4.47 9.78 -2.70
C GLY A 86 4.68 10.97 -1.77
N ALA A 87 3.61 11.37 -1.08
CA ALA A 87 3.71 12.30 0.02
C ALA A 87 4.55 11.71 1.17
N ASN A 88 5.05 12.60 2.04
CA ASN A 88 5.82 12.21 3.23
C ASN A 88 4.99 12.37 4.51
N ASP A 89 3.68 12.20 4.41
CA ASP A 89 2.73 12.36 5.50
C ASP A 89 2.82 11.22 6.53
N PRO A 90 2.35 11.43 7.77
CA PRO A 90 2.49 10.44 8.85
C PRO A 90 1.77 9.10 8.59
N VAL A 91 0.74 9.09 7.74
CA VAL A 91 -0.09 7.91 7.48
C VAL A 91 -0.46 7.84 6.00
N HIS A 92 -0.34 6.64 5.43
CA HIS A 92 -0.81 6.33 4.08
C HIS A 92 -1.80 5.17 4.16
N ALA A 93 -3.09 5.48 3.99
CA ALA A 93 -4.13 4.46 3.89
C ALA A 93 -4.00 3.71 2.56
N GLY A 94 -4.46 2.47 2.52
CA GLY A 94 -4.50 1.66 1.33
C GLY A 94 -5.61 2.05 0.37
N GLY A 95 -6.52 1.12 0.09
CA GLY A 95 -7.70 1.39 -0.71
C GLY A 95 -8.70 2.33 -0.02
N ASP A 96 -9.58 2.94 -0.79
CA ASP A 96 -10.68 3.73 -0.24
C ASP A 96 -11.75 2.80 0.36
N LEU A 97 -11.71 2.66 1.69
CA LEU A 97 -12.64 1.80 2.43
C LEU A 97 -14.07 2.36 2.45
N LYS A 98 -14.24 3.69 2.36
CA LYS A 98 -15.58 4.30 2.28
C LYS A 98 -16.23 4.04 0.94
N GLU A 99 -15.48 4.18 -0.15
CA GLU A 99 -15.93 3.80 -1.49
C GLU A 99 -16.33 2.31 -1.50
N SER A 100 -15.47 1.45 -0.94
CA SER A 100 -15.73 0.00 -0.88
C SER A 100 -16.99 -0.32 -0.07
N LEU A 101 -17.20 0.29 1.09
CA LEU A 101 -18.41 0.06 1.90
C LEU A 101 -19.67 0.53 1.18
N THR A 102 -19.64 1.73 0.58
CA THR A 102 -20.78 2.28 -0.16
C THR A 102 -21.20 1.36 -1.33
N ARG A 103 -20.22 0.86 -2.08
CA ARG A 103 -20.47 -0.08 -3.18
C ARG A 103 -21.00 -1.42 -2.67
N LEU A 104 -20.41 -1.94 -1.60
CA LEU A 104 -20.82 -3.21 -1.01
C LEU A 104 -22.23 -3.14 -0.45
N ASP A 105 -22.60 -2.07 0.27
CA ASP A 105 -23.96 -1.90 0.80
C ASP A 105 -25.00 -1.88 -0.31
N LYS A 106 -24.75 -1.13 -1.38
CA LYS A 106 -25.61 -1.14 -2.58
C LYS A 106 -25.70 -2.52 -3.22
N THR A 107 -24.57 -3.23 -3.32
CA THR A 107 -24.53 -4.60 -3.85
C THR A 107 -25.38 -5.55 -3.03
N LEU A 108 -25.30 -5.46 -1.69
CA LEU A 108 -26.07 -6.33 -0.78
C LEU A 108 -27.59 -6.02 -0.81
N GLU A 109 -27.98 -4.75 -1.01
CA GLU A 109 -29.38 -4.39 -1.25
C GLU A 109 -29.90 -5.01 -2.54
N MET A 110 -29.18 -4.82 -3.65
CA MET A 110 -29.53 -5.41 -4.95
C MET A 110 -29.53 -6.97 -4.90
N LYS A 111 -28.63 -7.56 -4.12
CA LYS A 111 -28.57 -9.02 -3.92
C LYS A 111 -29.86 -9.52 -3.28
N LYS A 112 -30.37 -8.89 -2.23
CA LYS A 112 -31.64 -9.25 -1.58
C LYS A 112 -32.81 -9.16 -2.55
N GLU A 113 -32.88 -8.13 -3.39
CA GLU A 113 -33.91 -7.94 -4.40
C GLU A 113 -33.85 -9.04 -5.47
N LYS A 114 -32.66 -9.39 -5.94
CA LYS A 114 -32.42 -10.44 -6.92
C LYS A 114 -32.78 -11.83 -6.38
N GLU A 115 -32.35 -12.16 -5.18
CA GLU A 115 -32.69 -13.42 -4.51
C GLU A 115 -34.21 -13.56 -4.28
N ALA A 116 -34.91 -12.46 -4.00
CA ALA A 116 -36.37 -12.45 -3.86
C ALA A 116 -37.11 -12.62 -5.22
N SER A 117 -36.42 -12.40 -6.34
CA SER A 117 -36.96 -12.56 -7.72
C SER A 117 -36.49 -13.82 -8.42
N ASP A 118 -35.99 -14.82 -7.70
CA ASP A 118 -35.46 -16.10 -8.23
C ASP A 118 -34.35 -15.93 -9.29
N ALA A 119 -33.52 -14.89 -9.15
CA ALA A 119 -32.38 -14.69 -10.04
C ALA A 119 -31.35 -15.83 -9.94
N SER A 120 -30.65 -16.11 -11.04
CA SER A 120 -29.63 -17.15 -11.07
C SER A 120 -28.41 -16.77 -10.20
N PRO A 121 -27.65 -17.76 -9.70
CA PRO A 121 -26.42 -17.51 -8.97
C PRO A 121 -25.42 -16.61 -9.73
N GLU A 122 -25.35 -16.75 -11.06
CA GLU A 122 -24.49 -15.96 -11.93
C GLU A 122 -24.94 -14.49 -12.00
N GLU A 123 -26.26 -14.23 -11.98
CA GLU A 123 -26.79 -12.87 -11.95
C GLU A 123 -26.50 -12.18 -10.60
N VAL A 124 -26.53 -12.94 -9.51
CA VAL A 124 -26.17 -12.47 -8.18
C VAL A 124 -24.65 -12.19 -8.09
N ASP A 125 -23.81 -13.07 -8.66
CA ASP A 125 -22.35 -12.89 -8.63
C ASP A 125 -21.90 -11.66 -9.42
N ARG A 126 -22.54 -11.34 -10.55
CA ARG A 126 -22.27 -10.13 -11.34
C ARG A 126 -22.41 -8.83 -10.55
N LEU A 127 -23.18 -8.81 -9.48
CA LEU A 127 -23.29 -7.63 -8.62
C LEU A 127 -21.96 -7.23 -7.97
N PHE A 128 -20.98 -8.14 -7.93
CA PHE A 128 -19.64 -7.93 -7.41
C PHE A 128 -18.60 -7.54 -8.48
N GLU A 129 -19.00 -7.33 -9.73
CA GLU A 129 -18.07 -6.95 -10.83
C GLU A 129 -17.22 -5.72 -10.50
N TRP A 130 -17.72 -4.79 -9.68
CA TRP A 130 -16.96 -3.64 -9.22
C TRP A 130 -15.74 -4.02 -8.37
N ALA A 131 -15.86 -5.08 -7.56
CA ALA A 131 -14.75 -5.60 -6.74
C ALA A 131 -13.73 -6.31 -7.63
N ASP A 132 -14.20 -7.10 -8.56
CA ASP A 132 -13.34 -7.79 -9.53
C ASP A 132 -12.60 -6.79 -10.43
N ASP A 133 -13.27 -5.70 -10.87
CA ASP A 133 -12.64 -4.60 -11.63
C ASP A 133 -11.55 -3.92 -10.82
N ARG A 134 -11.82 -3.62 -9.55
CA ARG A 134 -10.84 -3.02 -8.65
C ARG A 134 -9.59 -3.90 -8.48
N LEU A 135 -9.77 -5.21 -8.31
CA LEU A 135 -8.68 -6.16 -8.19
C LEU A 135 -7.89 -6.27 -9.51
N LYS A 136 -8.59 -6.33 -10.65
CA LYS A 136 -7.95 -6.31 -11.97
C LYS A 136 -7.10 -5.05 -12.20
N LYS A 137 -7.57 -3.87 -11.75
CA LYS A 137 -6.79 -2.63 -11.81
C LYS A 137 -5.53 -2.70 -10.92
N GLY A 138 -5.65 -3.23 -9.71
CA GLY A 138 -4.49 -3.44 -8.81
C GLY A 138 -3.42 -4.35 -9.44
N ILE A 139 -3.85 -5.45 -10.04
CA ILE A 139 -2.94 -6.34 -10.80
C ILE A 139 -2.42 -5.68 -12.07
N GLY A 140 -3.24 -4.89 -12.74
CA GLY A 140 -2.82 -4.08 -13.88
C GLY A 140 -1.68 -3.14 -13.52
N LEU A 141 -1.70 -2.53 -12.31
CA LEU A 141 -0.57 -1.73 -11.81
C LEU A 141 0.69 -2.57 -11.68
N HIS A 142 0.61 -3.75 -11.07
CA HIS A 142 1.73 -4.68 -10.99
C HIS A 142 2.28 -5.00 -12.38
N ALA A 143 1.43 -5.44 -13.30
CA ALA A 143 1.83 -5.80 -14.66
C ALA A 143 2.49 -4.63 -15.40
N SER A 144 1.92 -3.41 -15.30
CA SER A 144 2.45 -2.20 -15.94
C SER A 144 3.81 -1.81 -15.37
N ILE A 145 3.96 -1.80 -14.05
CA ILE A 145 5.24 -1.48 -13.39
C ILE A 145 6.29 -2.54 -13.73
N ARG A 146 5.95 -3.83 -13.69
CA ARG A 146 6.88 -4.91 -14.04
C ARG A 146 7.25 -4.92 -15.53
N LYS A 147 6.33 -4.56 -16.40
CA LYS A 147 6.60 -4.34 -17.82
C LYS A 147 7.57 -3.17 -18.05
N ILE A 148 7.38 -2.05 -17.36
CA ILE A 148 8.28 -0.90 -17.41
C ILE A 148 9.67 -1.29 -16.87
N ALA A 149 9.73 -2.08 -15.81
CA ALA A 149 10.98 -2.52 -15.17
C ALA A 149 11.89 -3.39 -16.09
N GLN A 150 11.37 -3.88 -17.21
CA GLN A 150 12.19 -4.55 -18.23
C GLN A 150 13.05 -3.57 -19.05
N TYR A 151 12.71 -2.28 -19.05
CA TYR A 151 13.36 -1.24 -19.84
C TYR A 151 13.97 -0.13 -18.99
N LEU A 152 13.35 0.19 -17.88
CA LEU A 152 13.71 1.26 -16.97
C LEU A 152 13.99 0.69 -15.59
N ARG A 153 14.89 1.31 -14.86
CA ARG A 153 15.00 1.03 -13.43
C ARG A 153 13.86 1.68 -12.67
N VAL A 154 13.08 0.89 -11.96
CA VAL A 154 11.97 1.39 -11.15
C VAL A 154 12.39 1.46 -9.67
N VAL A 155 12.34 2.65 -9.10
CA VAL A 155 12.69 2.89 -7.69
C VAL A 155 11.49 3.50 -6.99
N SER A 156 11.09 2.96 -5.85
CA SER A 156 10.08 3.56 -4.99
C SER A 156 10.72 4.31 -3.83
N VAL A 157 10.24 5.52 -3.58
CA VAL A 157 10.67 6.36 -2.45
C VAL A 157 9.51 6.47 -1.46
N CYS A 158 9.69 5.81 -0.32
CA CYS A 158 8.68 5.65 0.73
C CYS A 158 8.97 6.60 1.90
N GLY A 159 8.61 7.88 1.71
CA GLY A 159 8.70 8.87 2.79
C GLY A 159 7.49 8.83 3.72
N GLY A 160 7.64 9.49 4.86
CA GLY A 160 6.57 9.64 5.83
C GLY A 160 6.46 8.48 6.81
N GLY A 161 5.23 8.21 7.26
CA GLY A 161 4.95 7.18 8.26
C GLY A 161 4.54 5.84 7.67
N THR A 162 3.62 5.17 8.37
CA THR A 162 3.21 3.81 8.01
C THR A 162 2.30 3.79 6.79
N ARG A 163 2.59 2.86 5.88
CA ARG A 163 1.80 2.53 4.69
C ARG A 163 0.97 1.29 4.96
N PHE A 164 -0.34 1.40 4.73
CA PHE A 164 -1.29 0.31 4.95
C PHE A 164 -1.83 -0.24 3.64
N GLY A 165 -2.03 -1.54 3.57
CA GLY A 165 -2.66 -2.22 2.44
C GLY A 165 -2.06 -1.83 1.09
N GLY A 166 -2.89 -1.48 0.12
CA GLY A 166 -2.44 -1.09 -1.22
C GLY A 166 -1.35 -0.01 -1.26
N SER A 167 -1.31 0.90 -0.27
CA SER A 167 -0.20 1.87 -0.15
C SER A 167 1.13 1.23 0.24
N ALA A 168 1.14 0.03 0.83
CA ALA A 168 2.33 -0.78 1.05
C ALA A 168 2.64 -1.66 -0.18
N GLU A 169 1.60 -2.16 -0.88
CA GLU A 169 1.75 -3.07 -2.02
C GLU A 169 2.36 -2.37 -3.24
N ILE A 170 1.88 -1.15 -3.59
CA ILE A 170 2.36 -0.40 -4.77
C ILE A 170 3.88 -0.18 -4.74
N PRO A 171 4.51 0.30 -3.65
CA PRO A 171 5.96 0.44 -3.59
C PRO A 171 6.73 -0.86 -3.79
N LEU A 172 6.20 -1.99 -3.33
CA LEU A 172 6.83 -3.30 -3.46
C LEU A 172 6.96 -3.77 -4.92
N MET A 173 6.15 -3.24 -5.83
CA MET A 173 6.22 -3.54 -7.27
C MET A 173 7.51 -3.00 -7.92
N ALA A 174 8.19 -2.00 -7.32
CA ALA A 174 9.44 -1.46 -7.81
C ALA A 174 10.63 -2.44 -7.64
N ASP A 175 11.73 -2.20 -8.36
CA ASP A 175 12.96 -2.99 -8.21
C ASP A 175 13.64 -2.67 -6.89
N PHE A 176 13.77 -1.38 -6.58
CA PHE A 176 14.45 -0.87 -5.38
C PHE A 176 13.52 0.02 -4.57
N LEU A 177 13.74 0.04 -3.25
CA LEU A 177 12.98 0.89 -2.33
C LEU A 177 13.95 1.70 -1.44
N VAL A 178 13.65 2.99 -1.34
CA VAL A 178 14.24 3.92 -0.37
C VAL A 178 13.20 4.20 0.69
N GLY A 179 13.54 3.97 1.96
CA GLY A 179 12.66 4.24 3.11
C GLY A 179 13.12 5.43 3.95
N ASP A 180 12.16 6.10 4.56
CA ASP A 180 12.34 7.04 5.67
C ASP A 180 12.54 6.24 6.97
N SER A 181 13.45 6.62 7.85
CA SER A 181 13.70 5.92 9.13
C SER A 181 12.46 5.82 10.03
N ARG A 182 11.45 6.68 9.81
CA ARG A 182 10.17 6.69 10.54
C ARG A 182 9.08 5.88 9.85
N SER A 183 9.32 5.44 8.61
CA SER A 183 8.32 4.72 7.81
C SER A 183 8.12 3.28 8.28
N GLY A 184 6.99 2.72 7.89
CA GLY A 184 6.65 1.33 8.10
C GLY A 184 5.72 0.81 7.01
N MET A 185 5.53 -0.50 6.97
CA MET A 185 4.56 -1.18 6.12
C MET A 185 3.70 -2.11 6.96
N CYS A 186 2.42 -2.19 6.65
CA CYS A 186 1.47 -3.06 7.31
C CYS A 186 0.44 -3.60 6.30
N PHE A 187 0.40 -4.90 6.12
CA PHE A 187 -0.69 -5.56 5.41
C PHE A 187 -1.86 -5.75 6.38
N SER A 188 -2.74 -4.74 6.42
CA SER A 188 -3.85 -4.72 7.39
C SER A 188 -5.09 -5.50 6.93
N GLU A 189 -5.04 -6.13 5.78
CA GLU A 189 -6.15 -6.76 5.07
C GLU A 189 -6.83 -7.86 5.90
N ALA A 190 -6.06 -8.70 6.59
CA ALA A 190 -6.63 -9.76 7.43
C ALA A 190 -7.44 -9.22 8.62
N THR A 191 -7.24 -7.96 9.02
CA THR A 191 -8.06 -7.29 10.04
C THR A 191 -9.33 -6.66 9.48
N ILE A 192 -9.56 -6.72 8.18
CA ILE A 192 -10.79 -6.22 7.52
C ILE A 192 -11.51 -7.30 6.71
N GLY A 193 -11.02 -8.54 6.74
CA GLY A 193 -11.66 -9.65 6.05
C GLY A 193 -11.17 -9.89 4.62
N LEU A 194 -10.04 -9.30 4.23
CA LEU A 194 -9.38 -9.46 2.93
C LEU A 194 -7.96 -10.03 3.07
N ILE A 195 -7.27 -10.17 1.96
CA ILE A 195 -5.82 -10.42 1.88
C ILE A 195 -5.15 -9.33 1.02
N PRO A 196 -3.81 -9.17 1.08
CA PRO A 196 -3.10 -8.34 0.09
C PRO A 196 -3.38 -8.87 -1.32
N GLY A 197 -4.15 -8.13 -2.10
CA GLY A 197 -4.67 -8.60 -3.40
C GLY A 197 -4.06 -7.87 -4.61
N TRP A 198 -3.12 -6.94 -4.40
CA TRP A 198 -2.44 -6.18 -5.45
C TRP A 198 -0.96 -6.58 -5.59
N SER A 199 -0.66 -7.86 -5.48
CA SER A 199 0.69 -8.45 -5.51
C SER A 199 1.54 -8.30 -4.23
N GLY A 200 0.96 -7.91 -3.12
CA GLY A 200 1.70 -7.70 -1.87
C GLY A 200 2.43 -8.94 -1.39
N ILE A 201 1.78 -10.10 -1.44
CA ILE A 201 2.38 -11.36 -1.01
C ILE A 201 3.47 -11.79 -2.01
N ALA A 202 3.16 -11.82 -3.31
CA ALA A 202 4.09 -12.21 -4.36
C ALA A 202 5.37 -11.35 -4.32
N ARG A 203 5.22 -10.04 -4.21
CA ARG A 203 6.36 -9.12 -4.13
C ARG A 203 7.17 -9.27 -2.84
N THR A 204 6.50 -9.57 -1.73
CA THR A 204 7.20 -9.84 -0.47
C THR A 204 7.95 -11.17 -0.52
N LEU A 205 7.38 -12.21 -1.13
CA LEU A 205 8.05 -13.48 -1.38
C LEU A 205 9.37 -13.27 -2.15
N VAL A 206 9.33 -12.48 -3.23
CA VAL A 206 10.52 -12.16 -4.04
C VAL A 206 11.56 -11.36 -3.24
N LYS A 207 11.13 -10.33 -2.51
CA LYS A 207 12.04 -9.39 -1.84
C LYS A 207 12.54 -9.88 -0.49
N ALA A 208 11.70 -10.51 0.30
CA ALA A 208 11.96 -10.82 1.70
C ALA A 208 11.89 -12.32 2.05
N GLY A 209 11.45 -13.15 1.11
CA GLY A 209 11.32 -14.60 1.31
C GLY A 209 10.02 -15.03 2.01
N PRO A 210 9.76 -16.35 2.06
CA PRO A 210 8.44 -16.88 2.45
C PRO A 210 8.09 -16.61 3.91
N MET A 211 9.01 -16.75 4.85
CA MET A 211 8.74 -16.52 6.27
C MET A 211 8.31 -15.08 6.56
N ASN A 212 8.97 -14.10 5.94
CA ASN A 212 8.65 -12.70 6.12
C ASN A 212 7.33 -12.33 5.40
N ALA A 213 7.05 -12.93 4.24
CA ALA A 213 5.76 -12.79 3.55
C ALA A 213 4.61 -13.36 4.41
N GLU A 214 4.79 -14.53 5.00
CA GLU A 214 3.84 -15.14 5.92
C GLU A 214 3.60 -14.26 7.14
N TYR A 215 4.67 -13.75 7.76
CA TYR A 215 4.57 -12.84 8.91
C TYR A 215 3.76 -11.60 8.55
N MET A 216 4.13 -10.87 7.50
CA MET A 216 3.48 -9.63 7.13
C MET A 216 2.01 -9.83 6.79
N ALA A 217 1.69 -10.84 5.97
CA ALA A 217 0.33 -11.08 5.51
C ALA A 217 -0.60 -11.62 6.61
N LYS A 218 -0.14 -12.59 7.42
CA LYS A 218 -0.99 -13.25 8.41
C LYS A 218 -1.10 -12.49 9.73
N THR A 219 -0.06 -11.75 10.14
CA THR A 219 -0.09 -11.06 11.44
C THR A 219 -0.66 -9.66 11.35
N SER A 220 -0.73 -9.06 10.17
CA SER A 220 -1.14 -7.64 10.01
C SER A 220 -0.45 -6.70 11.00
N LYS A 221 0.81 -7.01 11.36
CA LYS A 221 1.63 -6.15 12.21
C LYS A 221 2.42 -5.17 11.36
N GLU A 222 2.62 -4.00 11.90
CA GLU A 222 3.50 -3.02 11.29
C GLU A 222 4.95 -3.50 11.34
N VAL A 223 5.63 -3.45 10.20
CA VAL A 223 7.07 -3.68 10.06
C VAL A 223 7.76 -2.34 9.86
N LYS A 224 8.63 -1.97 10.80
CA LYS A 224 9.33 -0.68 10.82
C LYS A 224 10.47 -0.62 9.80
N ALA A 225 10.91 0.59 9.46
CA ALA A 225 11.94 0.82 8.45
C ALA A 225 13.24 0.01 8.66
N SER A 226 13.71 -0.10 9.90
CA SER A 226 14.90 -0.91 10.22
C SER A 226 14.69 -2.40 9.95
N GLN A 227 13.52 -2.93 10.30
CA GLN A 227 13.14 -4.32 10.01
C GLN A 227 12.94 -4.54 8.51
N LEU A 228 12.28 -3.60 7.79
CA LEU A 228 12.12 -3.66 6.32
C LEU A 228 13.47 -3.69 5.62
N LYS A 229 14.48 -2.98 6.15
CA LYS A 229 15.85 -3.05 5.66
C LYS A 229 16.50 -4.39 5.95
N ALA A 230 16.36 -4.91 7.16
CA ALA A 230 16.93 -6.19 7.59
C ALA A 230 16.41 -7.38 6.77
N ILE A 231 15.12 -7.36 6.41
CA ILE A 231 14.49 -8.41 5.58
C ILE A 231 14.65 -8.19 4.07
N GLY A 232 15.31 -7.11 3.64
CA GLY A 232 15.65 -6.86 2.22
C GLY A 232 14.58 -6.12 1.42
N ILE A 233 13.50 -5.62 2.04
CA ILE A 233 12.49 -4.80 1.35
C ILE A 233 13.04 -3.41 1.07
N TYR A 234 13.57 -2.70 2.08
CA TYR A 234 14.26 -1.43 1.84
C TYR A 234 15.73 -1.66 1.49
N ASN A 235 16.17 -1.13 0.36
CA ASN A 235 17.56 -1.14 -0.06
C ASN A 235 18.36 -0.04 0.65
N VAL A 236 17.73 1.10 0.88
CA VAL A 236 18.29 2.25 1.59
C VAL A 236 17.27 2.75 2.60
N VAL A 237 17.72 3.06 3.80
CA VAL A 237 16.94 3.82 4.81
C VAL A 237 17.66 5.13 5.05
N VAL A 238 16.94 6.23 4.92
CA VAL A 238 17.43 7.58 5.16
C VAL A 238 16.98 8.01 6.53
N ASP A 239 17.93 8.46 7.35
CA ASP A 239 17.62 9.04 8.66
C ASP A 239 17.02 10.43 8.48
N ILE A 240 15.83 10.65 9.05
CA ILE A 240 15.15 11.94 9.04
C ILE A 240 15.21 12.53 10.44
N PRO A 241 16.01 13.60 10.63
CA PRO A 241 16.37 14.08 11.98
C PRO A 241 15.27 14.89 12.67
N PHE A 242 14.11 15.07 12.06
CA PHE A 242 13.02 15.86 12.61
C PHE A 242 11.72 15.07 12.73
N PRO A 243 10.91 15.30 13.78
CA PRO A 243 9.66 14.59 14.01
C PRO A 243 8.56 15.06 13.06
N PHE A 244 7.48 14.28 12.95
CA PHE A 244 6.27 14.74 12.32
C PHE A 244 5.67 15.96 13.03
N PRO A 245 5.05 16.90 12.29
CA PRO A 245 4.30 17.99 12.87
C PRO A 245 3.19 17.48 13.78
N LYS A 246 2.98 18.18 14.90
CA LYS A 246 1.92 17.83 15.85
C LYS A 246 0.73 18.76 15.68
N ARG A 247 -0.47 18.17 15.65
CA ARG A 247 -1.71 18.96 15.72
C ARG A 247 -1.76 19.69 17.07
N ARG A 248 -2.01 20.98 17.02
CA ARG A 248 -2.34 21.77 18.22
C ARG A 248 -3.82 21.61 18.53
N ARG A 249 -4.21 21.94 19.74
CA ARG A 249 -5.61 22.02 20.21
C ARG A 249 -5.74 23.29 21.01
N THR A 250 -6.11 24.36 20.34
CA THR A 250 -6.43 25.66 20.94
C THR A 250 -7.95 25.91 20.83
N ASP A 251 -8.38 27.09 21.22
CA ASP A 251 -9.78 27.52 21.11
C ASP A 251 -10.17 27.90 19.66
N ASP A 252 -9.22 27.90 18.72
CA ASP A 252 -9.46 28.13 17.29
C ASP A 252 -9.08 26.90 16.44
N PRO A 253 -10.02 25.96 16.24
CA PRO A 253 -9.78 24.72 15.47
C PRO A 253 -9.42 24.94 13.99
N GLU A 254 -9.92 26.03 13.37
CA GLU A 254 -9.61 26.32 11.96
C GLU A 254 -8.18 26.89 11.80
N ALA A 255 -7.76 27.76 12.71
CA ALA A 255 -6.37 28.23 12.75
C ALA A 255 -5.38 27.09 13.05
N ASP A 256 -5.74 26.19 13.99
CA ASP A 256 -4.94 25.02 14.31
C ASP A 256 -4.80 24.08 13.10
N LYS A 257 -5.88 23.86 12.36
CA LYS A 257 -5.88 23.05 11.15
C LYS A 257 -5.05 23.67 10.03
N ALA A 258 -5.19 24.98 9.80
CA ALA A 258 -4.43 25.71 8.80
C ALA A 258 -2.92 25.69 9.13
N LYS A 259 -2.57 25.90 10.39
CA LYS A 259 -1.19 25.82 10.86
C LYS A 259 -0.60 24.42 10.69
N TYR A 260 -1.34 23.39 11.09
CA TYR A 260 -0.91 22.00 10.92
C TYR A 260 -0.66 21.66 9.45
N GLN A 261 -1.55 22.11 8.54
CA GLN A 261 -1.38 21.89 7.11
C GLN A 261 -0.12 22.56 6.56
N ALA A 262 0.16 23.81 6.98
CA ALA A 262 1.37 24.53 6.56
C ALA A 262 2.66 23.86 7.12
N ASP A 263 2.62 23.43 8.37
CA ASP A 263 3.74 22.70 8.98
C ASP A 263 3.99 21.36 8.27
N LEU A 264 2.91 20.67 7.83
CA LEU A 264 3.00 19.42 7.10
C LEU A 264 3.56 19.60 5.68
N GLU A 265 3.18 20.68 4.99
CA GLU A 265 3.75 21.04 3.68
C GLU A 265 5.28 21.28 3.81
N THR A 266 5.70 22.08 4.79
CA THR A 266 7.12 22.33 5.05
C THR A 266 7.87 21.04 5.37
N HIS A 267 7.31 20.21 6.24
CA HIS A 267 7.88 18.90 6.60
C HIS A 267 8.01 17.97 5.37
N ASN A 268 7.01 17.97 4.48
CA ASN A 268 7.04 17.16 3.26
C ASN A 268 8.17 17.60 2.32
N ASP A 269 8.39 18.90 2.18
CA ASP A 269 9.48 19.46 1.36
C ASP A 269 10.85 19.08 1.94
N GLU A 270 11.05 19.30 3.23
CA GLU A 270 12.31 18.98 3.92
C GLU A 270 12.63 17.48 3.88
N THR A 271 11.63 16.63 4.10
CA THR A 271 11.76 15.17 3.98
C THR A 271 12.09 14.76 2.54
N GLY A 272 11.41 15.36 1.56
CA GLY A 272 11.63 15.12 0.14
C GLY A 272 13.04 15.47 -0.32
N MET A 273 13.61 16.55 0.20
CA MET A 273 14.99 16.97 -0.08
C MET A 273 16.04 15.95 0.39
N LEU A 274 15.73 15.13 1.39
CA LEU A 274 16.63 14.08 1.89
C LEU A 274 16.40 12.74 1.15
N LEU A 275 15.15 12.41 0.84
CA LEU A 275 14.76 11.10 0.29
C LEU A 275 14.90 11.02 -1.23
N LEU A 276 14.39 12.02 -1.97
CA LEU A 276 14.37 11.97 -3.43
C LEU A 276 15.77 11.82 -4.06
N PRO A 277 16.82 12.51 -3.59
CA PRO A 277 18.17 12.29 -4.09
C PRO A 277 18.63 10.83 -4.01
N LYS A 278 18.26 10.11 -2.94
CA LYS A 278 18.61 8.69 -2.79
C LYS A 278 17.89 7.79 -3.79
N GLY A 279 16.63 8.09 -4.09
CA GLY A 279 15.90 7.44 -5.17
C GLY A 279 16.51 7.70 -6.54
N LEU A 280 16.85 8.94 -6.83
CA LEU A 280 17.51 9.35 -8.08
C LEU A 280 18.90 8.72 -8.22
N GLU A 281 19.71 8.68 -7.15
CA GLU A 281 21.01 8.01 -7.13
C GLU A 281 20.87 6.52 -7.49
N LEU A 282 19.90 5.80 -6.91
CA LEU A 282 19.60 4.42 -7.29
C LEU A 282 19.13 4.32 -8.75
N GLY A 283 18.32 5.26 -9.20
CA GLY A 283 17.80 5.31 -10.57
C GLY A 283 18.90 5.35 -11.64
N ILE A 284 19.99 6.08 -11.37
CA ILE A 284 21.12 6.24 -12.30
C ILE A 284 22.35 5.38 -11.93
N CYS A 285 22.30 4.62 -10.84
CA CYS A 285 23.43 3.82 -10.36
C CYS A 285 23.87 2.79 -11.43
N PRO A 286 25.16 2.63 -11.74
CA PRO A 286 25.63 1.55 -12.60
C PRO A 286 25.19 0.17 -12.08
N ALA A 287 24.92 -0.76 -12.99
CA ALA A 287 24.35 -2.07 -12.62
C ALA A 287 25.24 -2.86 -11.63
N GLU A 288 26.55 -2.75 -11.79
CA GLU A 288 27.56 -3.39 -10.92
C GLU A 288 27.58 -2.85 -9.49
N ASN A 289 27.08 -1.62 -9.28
CA ASN A 289 27.05 -0.94 -7.99
C ASN A 289 25.68 -0.98 -7.30
N LEU A 290 24.71 -1.64 -7.95
CA LEU A 290 23.37 -1.76 -7.34
C LEU A 290 23.40 -2.67 -6.11
N PRO A 291 22.55 -2.39 -5.12
CA PRO A 291 22.29 -3.33 -4.04
C PRO A 291 21.85 -4.67 -4.63
N LYS A 292 22.60 -5.73 -4.37
CA LYS A 292 22.21 -7.06 -4.84
C LYS A 292 21.01 -7.53 -4.03
N VAL A 293 19.90 -7.78 -4.72
CA VAL A 293 18.72 -8.36 -4.10
C VAL A 293 19.00 -9.83 -3.83
N GLY A 294 19.10 -10.22 -2.56
CA GLY A 294 19.28 -11.61 -2.16
C GLY A 294 20.68 -12.03 -1.70
N ASP A 295 21.72 -11.20 -1.84
CA ASP A 295 23.10 -11.54 -1.46
C ASP A 295 23.42 -11.39 0.05
N LYS A 296 22.48 -10.90 0.86
CA LYS A 296 22.59 -10.90 2.33
C LYS A 296 21.70 -11.97 2.90
N GLU A 297 22.18 -12.68 3.92
CA GLU A 297 21.28 -13.42 4.81
C GLU A 297 20.17 -12.48 5.27
N ARG A 298 18.96 -12.75 4.78
CA ARG A 298 17.79 -11.99 5.17
C ARG A 298 17.44 -12.39 6.59
N GLU A 299 17.25 -11.40 7.44
CA GLU A 299 16.71 -11.66 8.77
C GLU A 299 15.26 -12.19 8.65
N THR A 300 14.85 -12.96 9.64
CA THR A 300 13.47 -13.46 9.78
C THR A 300 12.80 -12.67 10.89
N LEU A 301 11.64 -12.07 10.61
CA LEU A 301 10.89 -11.27 11.58
C LEU A 301 10.35 -12.09 12.74
N ALA A 302 10.01 -13.37 12.49
CA ALA A 302 9.51 -14.30 13.46
C ALA A 302 9.69 -15.74 12.97
N THR A 303 9.69 -16.71 13.88
CA THR A 303 9.65 -18.13 13.53
C THR A 303 8.24 -18.53 13.06
N LYS A 304 8.14 -19.67 12.40
CA LYS A 304 6.83 -20.22 11.98
C LYS A 304 5.93 -20.49 13.19
N GLU A 305 6.51 -20.90 14.30
CA GLU A 305 5.78 -21.14 15.56
C GLU A 305 5.23 -19.82 16.13
N ASP A 306 6.04 -18.78 16.20
CA ASP A 306 5.61 -17.45 16.68
C ASP A 306 4.44 -16.92 15.83
N ILE A 307 4.52 -17.04 14.51
CA ILE A 307 3.44 -16.64 13.59
C ILE A 307 2.17 -17.45 13.88
N SER A 308 2.31 -18.77 14.03
CA SER A 308 1.18 -19.68 14.27
C SER A 308 0.49 -19.39 15.61
N VAL A 309 1.25 -19.17 16.67
CA VAL A 309 0.73 -18.80 18.01
C VAL A 309 0.00 -17.47 17.95
N GLU A 310 0.60 -16.46 17.34
CA GLU A 310 0.00 -15.13 17.21
C GLU A 310 -1.32 -15.18 16.42
N VAL A 311 -1.31 -15.87 15.27
CA VAL A 311 -2.50 -16.02 14.41
C VAL A 311 -3.60 -16.81 15.13
N ALA A 312 -3.26 -17.94 15.78
CA ALA A 312 -4.23 -18.76 16.52
C ALA A 312 -4.91 -17.96 17.63
N ARG A 313 -4.13 -17.15 18.37
CA ARG A 313 -4.65 -16.26 19.43
C ARG A 313 -5.61 -15.23 18.87
N ARG A 314 -5.26 -14.55 17.76
CA ARG A 314 -6.05 -13.43 17.20
C ARG A 314 -7.22 -13.86 16.31
N LYS A 315 -7.17 -15.08 15.77
CA LYS A 315 -8.28 -15.68 15.02
C LYS A 315 -9.36 -16.24 15.93
N ASN A 316 -9.07 -16.53 17.20
CA ASN A 316 -10.03 -17.14 18.12
C ASN A 316 -11.07 -16.12 18.60
N PRO A 317 -12.36 -16.24 18.20
CA PRO A 317 -13.40 -15.30 18.60
C PRO A 317 -13.59 -15.22 20.12
N GLY A 318 -13.36 -16.32 20.85
CA GLY A 318 -13.51 -16.36 22.31
C GLY A 318 -12.59 -15.39 23.05
N ASN A 319 -11.41 -15.08 22.48
CA ASN A 319 -10.47 -14.14 23.09
C ASN A 319 -10.97 -12.68 23.03
N TYR A 320 -11.97 -12.39 22.22
CA TYR A 320 -12.52 -11.04 22.03
C TYR A 320 -13.99 -10.95 22.44
N SER A 321 -14.54 -11.96 23.14
CA SER A 321 -15.98 -12.06 23.47
C SER A 321 -16.56 -10.79 24.10
N ASP A 322 -15.78 -10.17 24.98
CA ASP A 322 -16.21 -8.97 25.70
C ASP A 322 -15.80 -7.66 25.03
N LEU A 323 -15.15 -7.74 23.87
CA LEU A 323 -14.55 -6.59 23.17
C LEU A 323 -15.27 -6.26 21.85
N TRP A 324 -16.04 -7.17 21.28
CA TRP A 324 -16.70 -7.01 20.00
C TRP A 324 -17.50 -5.71 19.92
N GLY A 325 -17.27 -4.93 18.87
CA GLY A 325 -17.99 -3.69 18.61
C GLY A 325 -17.64 -2.53 19.53
N LYS A 326 -16.79 -2.73 20.54
CA LYS A 326 -16.35 -1.61 21.40
C LYS A 326 -15.45 -0.64 20.64
N PRO A 327 -15.55 0.67 20.93
CA PRO A 327 -14.64 1.67 20.39
C PRO A 327 -13.18 1.37 20.77
N LEU A 328 -12.28 1.42 19.81
CA LEU A 328 -10.85 1.12 20.03
C LEU A 328 -10.20 2.00 21.11
N ARG A 329 -10.68 3.25 21.26
CA ARG A 329 -10.21 4.18 22.30
C ARG A 329 -10.52 3.70 23.73
N GLU A 330 -11.56 2.88 23.90
CA GLU A 330 -12.02 2.38 25.20
C GLU A 330 -11.30 1.08 25.59
N VAL A 331 -10.72 0.38 24.62
CA VAL A 331 -10.05 -0.92 24.78
C VAL A 331 -8.61 -0.86 24.24
N SER A 332 -7.99 0.32 24.29
CA SER A 332 -6.67 0.54 23.70
C SER A 332 -5.55 -0.28 24.34
N GLU A 333 -5.63 -0.54 25.64
CA GLU A 333 -4.63 -1.33 26.38
C GLU A 333 -4.77 -2.82 26.03
N GLU A 334 -5.99 -3.32 25.94
CA GLU A 334 -6.27 -4.69 25.50
C GLU A 334 -5.81 -4.89 24.06
N MET A 335 -6.11 -3.93 23.16
CA MET A 335 -5.67 -4.00 21.78
C MET A 335 -4.16 -3.86 21.60
N ALA A 336 -3.49 -3.10 22.47
CA ALA A 336 -2.03 -3.02 22.46
C ALA A 336 -1.37 -4.38 22.81
N THR A 337 -2.00 -5.14 23.73
CA THR A 337 -1.50 -6.44 24.16
C THR A 337 -1.93 -7.57 23.22
N MET A 338 -3.20 -7.59 22.85
CA MET A 338 -3.80 -8.68 22.06
C MET A 338 -3.67 -8.51 20.56
N GLY A 339 -3.52 -7.27 20.06
CA GLY A 339 -3.69 -6.92 18.66
C GLY A 339 -5.16 -6.92 18.23
N ARG A 340 -5.44 -6.38 17.04
CA ARG A 340 -6.78 -6.46 16.46
C ARG A 340 -7.12 -7.89 16.07
N PRO A 341 -8.39 -8.32 16.16
CA PRO A 341 -8.80 -9.65 15.71
C PRO A 341 -8.50 -9.83 14.21
N LEU A 342 -8.19 -11.07 13.82
CA LEU A 342 -7.98 -11.47 12.43
C LEU A 342 -9.23 -12.18 11.92
N ALA A 343 -9.65 -11.86 10.71
CA ALA A 343 -10.78 -12.52 10.06
C ALA A 343 -10.40 -13.96 9.68
N PRO A 344 -11.12 -14.98 10.18
CA PRO A 344 -10.75 -16.38 9.96
C PRO A 344 -10.63 -16.76 8.48
N GLN A 345 -11.54 -16.29 7.63
CA GLN A 345 -11.53 -16.59 6.19
C GLN A 345 -10.31 -16.02 5.47
N SER A 346 -9.81 -14.86 5.92
CA SER A 346 -8.58 -14.27 5.38
C SER A 346 -7.37 -15.14 5.71
N ILE A 347 -7.30 -15.64 6.94
CA ILE A 347 -6.23 -16.55 7.36
C ILE A 347 -6.29 -17.89 6.61
N GLU A 348 -7.48 -18.42 6.35
CA GLU A 348 -7.66 -19.65 5.54
C GLU A 348 -7.19 -19.44 4.10
N ALA A 349 -7.55 -18.30 3.48
CA ALA A 349 -7.07 -17.95 2.14
C ALA A 349 -5.55 -17.78 2.09
N LEU A 350 -4.95 -17.12 3.09
CA LEU A 350 -3.51 -16.95 3.20
C LEU A 350 -2.77 -18.27 3.42
N ASN A 351 -3.32 -19.18 4.23
CA ASN A 351 -2.77 -20.52 4.41
C ASN A 351 -2.69 -21.26 3.07
N SER A 352 -3.80 -21.31 2.34
CA SER A 352 -3.86 -21.98 1.04
C SER A 352 -2.84 -21.41 0.04
N LEU A 353 -2.70 -20.09 -0.04
CA LEU A 353 -1.76 -19.43 -0.95
C LEU A 353 -0.30 -19.72 -0.59
N ILE A 354 0.05 -19.72 0.69
CA ILE A 354 1.44 -19.86 1.15
C ILE A 354 1.87 -21.33 1.21
N GLU A 355 0.97 -22.24 1.55
CA GLU A 355 1.23 -23.69 1.55
C GLU A 355 1.54 -24.20 0.13
N ASP A 356 0.94 -23.61 -0.90
CA ASP A 356 1.20 -23.92 -2.31
C ASP A 356 2.50 -23.30 -2.85
N TYR A 357 3.22 -22.50 -2.04
CA TYR A 357 4.43 -21.85 -2.49
C TYR A 357 5.61 -22.82 -2.59
N ASP A 358 6.07 -23.03 -3.82
CA ASP A 358 7.28 -23.78 -4.13
C ASP A 358 8.28 -22.83 -4.83
N PRO A 359 9.40 -22.45 -4.19
CA PRO A 359 10.34 -21.51 -4.78
C PRO A 359 10.97 -22.01 -6.08
N SER A 360 10.99 -23.33 -6.32
CA SER A 360 11.53 -23.91 -7.56
C SER A 360 10.58 -23.77 -8.75
N LYS A 361 9.30 -23.54 -8.51
CA LYS A 361 8.23 -23.40 -9.49
C LYS A 361 7.53 -22.04 -9.43
N PHE A 362 8.09 -21.11 -8.65
CA PHE A 362 7.46 -19.81 -8.46
C PHE A 362 7.46 -18.99 -9.74
N ASP A 363 6.28 -18.74 -10.25
CA ASP A 363 5.99 -17.76 -11.29
C ASP A 363 5.20 -16.61 -10.67
N GLU A 364 5.78 -15.41 -10.67
CA GLU A 364 5.23 -14.23 -10.02
C GLU A 364 3.85 -13.87 -10.56
N ASN A 365 3.66 -13.89 -11.88
CA ASN A 365 2.40 -13.51 -12.51
C ASN A 365 1.28 -14.49 -12.16
N SER A 366 1.59 -15.79 -12.23
CA SER A 366 0.63 -16.85 -11.85
C SER A 366 0.24 -16.75 -10.37
N PHE A 367 1.19 -16.40 -9.50
CA PHE A 367 0.92 -16.23 -8.07
C PHE A 367 0.03 -15.01 -7.82
N VAL A 368 0.29 -13.88 -8.48
CA VAL A 368 -0.53 -12.66 -8.41
C VAL A 368 -1.97 -12.92 -8.87
N GLU A 369 -2.17 -13.75 -9.90
CA GLU A 369 -3.53 -14.17 -10.30
C GLU A 369 -4.22 -15.02 -9.21
N LYS A 370 -3.47 -15.87 -8.49
CA LYS A 370 -4.03 -16.64 -7.36
C LYS A 370 -4.41 -15.72 -6.20
N GLU A 371 -3.57 -14.73 -5.86
CA GLU A 371 -3.90 -13.69 -4.87
C GLU A 371 -5.22 -13.01 -5.22
N MET A 372 -5.36 -12.52 -6.46
CA MET A 372 -6.58 -11.88 -6.93
C MET A 372 -7.81 -12.76 -6.78
N LYS A 373 -7.71 -14.02 -7.23
CA LYS A 373 -8.84 -14.96 -7.17
C LYS A 373 -9.25 -15.27 -5.73
N ALA A 374 -8.27 -15.36 -4.83
CA ALA A 374 -8.54 -15.56 -3.41
C ALA A 374 -9.22 -14.33 -2.80
N ASP A 375 -8.71 -13.13 -3.08
CA ASP A 375 -9.27 -11.89 -2.56
C ASP A 375 -10.66 -11.59 -3.12
N ALA A 376 -10.92 -11.88 -4.41
CA ALA A 376 -12.22 -11.75 -5.03
C ALA A 376 -13.32 -12.56 -4.31
N ARG A 377 -12.98 -13.74 -3.79
CA ARG A 377 -13.91 -14.54 -2.98
C ARG A 377 -14.22 -13.87 -1.64
N LEU A 378 -13.22 -13.22 -1.03
CA LEU A 378 -13.36 -12.56 0.26
C LEU A 378 -14.24 -11.30 0.18
N TYR A 379 -14.26 -10.60 -0.95
CA TYR A 379 -15.21 -9.50 -1.18
C TYR A 379 -16.68 -9.93 -1.11
N ARG A 380 -16.97 -11.21 -1.33
CA ARG A 380 -18.30 -11.81 -1.27
C ARG A 380 -18.66 -12.36 0.12
N ASP A 381 -17.68 -12.43 1.03
CA ASP A 381 -17.87 -12.91 2.40
C ASP A 381 -18.48 -11.79 3.27
N PRO A 382 -19.56 -12.06 4.04
CA PRO A 382 -20.19 -11.03 4.87
C PRO A 382 -19.26 -10.44 5.95
N ARG A 383 -18.23 -11.19 6.36
CA ARG A 383 -17.24 -10.74 7.35
C ARG A 383 -16.36 -9.60 6.82
N PHE A 384 -16.23 -9.46 5.50
CA PHE A 384 -15.57 -8.28 4.92
C PHE A 384 -16.32 -6.98 5.26
N ARG A 385 -17.66 -6.98 5.15
CA ARG A 385 -18.47 -5.83 5.54
C ARG A 385 -18.29 -5.48 7.02
N ALA A 386 -18.28 -6.49 7.88
CA ALA A 386 -18.07 -6.30 9.32
C ALA A 386 -16.71 -5.66 9.61
N GLY A 387 -15.65 -6.10 8.93
CA GLY A 387 -14.31 -5.53 9.03
C GLY A 387 -14.22 -4.09 8.54
N LEU A 388 -14.88 -3.76 7.41
CA LEU A 388 -14.96 -2.39 6.88
C LEU A 388 -15.62 -1.43 7.89
N ILE A 389 -16.80 -1.80 8.41
CA ILE A 389 -17.52 -0.99 9.40
C ILE A 389 -16.67 -0.79 10.63
N ALA A 390 -16.11 -1.87 11.18
CA ALA A 390 -15.27 -1.79 12.38
C ALA A 390 -14.08 -0.84 12.19
N THR A 391 -13.44 -0.89 11.03
CA THR A 391 -12.29 -0.02 10.75
C THR A 391 -12.71 1.44 10.58
N LEU A 392 -13.78 1.72 9.83
CA LEU A 392 -14.28 3.08 9.60
C LEU A 392 -14.84 3.73 10.88
N GLU A 393 -15.48 2.94 11.74
CA GLU A 393 -16.02 3.39 13.02
C GLU A 393 -15.01 3.30 14.18
N GLN A 394 -13.78 2.89 13.91
CA GLN A 394 -12.73 2.71 14.92
C GLN A 394 -13.18 1.79 16.06
N LYS A 395 -13.73 0.62 15.72
CA LYS A 395 -14.22 -0.41 16.64
C LYS A 395 -13.44 -1.71 16.51
N VAL A 396 -13.62 -2.59 17.47
CA VAL A 396 -13.14 -3.98 17.40
C VAL A 396 -14.03 -4.76 16.43
N GLY A 397 -13.44 -5.35 15.40
CA GLY A 397 -14.18 -6.10 14.37
C GLY A 397 -14.77 -7.41 14.90
N ASP A 398 -16.04 -7.68 14.61
CA ASP A 398 -16.74 -8.91 14.98
C ASP A 398 -16.82 -9.86 13.77
N TYR A 399 -16.14 -11.00 13.86
CA TYR A 399 -16.06 -12.00 12.81
C TYR A 399 -16.78 -13.31 13.14
N ARG A 400 -17.76 -13.28 14.08
CA ARG A 400 -18.53 -14.46 14.51
C ARG A 400 -19.63 -14.87 13.52
N LEU A 401 -19.76 -14.23 12.37
CA LEU A 401 -20.78 -14.51 11.35
C LEU A 401 -20.62 -15.88 10.69
#